data_90f86373b608368d24ef6dc28f7339b5
#
_entry.id   90f86373b608368d24ef6dc28f7339b5
#
_cell.length_a   1.000
_cell.length_b   1.000
_cell.length_c   1.000
_cell.angle_alpha   90.00
_cell.angle_beta   90.00
_cell.angle_gamma   90.00
#
_symmetry.space_group_name_H-M   'P 1'
#
loop_
_entity.id
_entity.type
_entity.pdbx_description
1 polymer ?
#
loop_
_entity_poly.entity_id
_entity_poly.type
_entity_poly.pdbx_seq_one_letter_code
_entity_poly.pdbx_strand_id
1 'polypeptide(L)'
;MIAALILGSYALLLVLLGPRLLTRWPTERLPRLTVVMLQVVTCSLLTAATTAGLALGLTLLDTLSHLDPEIDRCADQLPINDDSSVGPFLGWFGLIAAGALLLRVAFCLTATFYSAWRTRRKHIEILRILARADEELGVLVLDHDEPGCYCLPGRPGTIVITSSALTRLSPSQLGAVLAHERAHLAGRHHFAVAFARAIHRTAPRIRLLGLAEEETRRLVEFIADDAAVKRSGTAALVSALAVLGAGAGSAPGFALGIGIDRRPAASSRVTRLYPQRELGRRGLALGALGSLLLIVIPVLLAAISVVSVVHGCPPDPDGDALGLSVSAVSIR
;
A
#
# COMPACT_ATOMS: atom_id res chain seq x y z
N MET A 1 4.63 -13.07 -25.77
CA MET A 1 3.16 -13.02 -25.68
C MET A 1 2.58 -13.84 -24.53
N ILE A 2 2.97 -15.11 -24.30
CA ILE A 2 2.40 -15.97 -23.23
C ILE A 2 2.51 -15.33 -21.83
N ALA A 3 3.68 -14.79 -21.47
CA ALA A 3 3.88 -14.12 -20.18
C ALA A 3 2.94 -12.93 -19.97
N ALA A 4 2.71 -12.12 -20.99
CA ALA A 4 1.78 -11.00 -20.95
C ALA A 4 0.33 -11.46 -20.72
N LEU A 5 -0.07 -12.56 -21.37
CA LEU A 5 -1.40 -13.15 -21.20
C LEU A 5 -1.59 -13.72 -19.79
N ILE A 6 -0.59 -14.41 -19.24
CA ILE A 6 -0.64 -14.96 -17.86
C ILE A 6 -0.76 -13.82 -16.84
N LEU A 7 0.11 -12.79 -16.94
CA LEU A 7 0.11 -11.66 -16.03
C LEU A 7 -1.16 -10.81 -16.16
N GLY A 8 -1.63 -10.59 -17.38
CA GLY A 8 -2.89 -9.90 -17.65
C GLY A 8 -4.10 -10.67 -17.09
N SER A 9 -4.15 -11.99 -17.29
CA SER A 9 -5.20 -12.85 -16.72
C SER A 9 -5.17 -12.84 -15.19
N TYR A 10 -4.00 -12.90 -14.58
CA TYR A 10 -3.83 -12.79 -13.13
C TYR A 10 -4.34 -11.43 -12.61
N ALA A 11 -3.95 -10.33 -13.25
CA ALA A 11 -4.43 -9.00 -12.89
C ALA A 11 -5.97 -8.90 -13.02
N LEU A 12 -6.54 -9.43 -14.10
CA LEU A 12 -7.98 -9.47 -14.32
C LEU A 12 -8.70 -10.31 -13.25
N LEU A 13 -8.17 -11.48 -12.90
CA LEU A 13 -8.71 -12.32 -11.82
C LEU A 13 -8.73 -11.57 -10.48
N LEU A 14 -7.66 -10.85 -10.14
CA LEU A 14 -7.63 -10.02 -8.93
C LEU A 14 -8.69 -8.92 -8.95
N VAL A 15 -8.91 -8.27 -10.09
CA VAL A 15 -9.94 -7.22 -10.23
C VAL A 15 -11.35 -7.79 -10.06
N LEU A 16 -11.62 -8.96 -10.65
CA LEU A 16 -12.96 -9.56 -10.65
C LEU A 16 -13.30 -10.31 -9.36
N LEU A 17 -12.36 -11.12 -8.85
CA LEU A 17 -12.56 -11.98 -7.68
C LEU A 17 -12.14 -11.32 -6.37
N GLY A 18 -11.14 -10.44 -6.39
CA GLY A 18 -10.60 -9.79 -5.20
C GLY A 18 -11.67 -9.12 -4.33
N PRO A 19 -12.60 -8.33 -4.88
CA PRO A 19 -13.69 -7.73 -4.09
C PRO A 19 -14.57 -8.77 -3.39
N ARG A 20 -14.89 -9.88 -4.06
CA ARG A 20 -15.73 -10.96 -3.49
C ARG A 20 -15.00 -11.71 -2.38
N LEU A 21 -13.71 -11.95 -2.56
CA LEU A 21 -12.88 -12.62 -1.55
C LEU A 21 -12.71 -11.73 -0.32
N LEU A 22 -12.43 -10.44 -0.53
CA LEU A 22 -12.26 -9.48 0.56
C LEU A 22 -13.52 -9.35 1.42
N THR A 23 -14.71 -9.27 0.81
CA THR A 23 -15.98 -9.16 1.55
C THR A 23 -16.36 -10.44 2.32
N ARG A 24 -15.80 -11.60 1.96
CA ARG A 24 -16.05 -12.88 2.64
C ARG A 24 -15.00 -13.20 3.71
N TRP A 25 -13.84 -12.53 3.66
CA TRP A 25 -12.75 -12.79 4.60
C TRP A 25 -13.03 -12.13 5.95
N PRO A 26 -12.84 -12.84 7.08
CA PRO A 26 -13.03 -12.27 8.41
C PRO A 26 -11.85 -11.34 8.78
N THR A 27 -11.77 -10.20 8.12
CA THR A 27 -10.68 -9.20 8.22
C THR A 27 -10.45 -8.72 9.66
N GLU A 28 -11.49 -8.71 10.48
CA GLU A 28 -11.49 -8.18 11.85
C GLU A 28 -10.68 -9.01 12.85
N ARG A 29 -10.47 -10.31 12.54
CA ARG A 29 -9.82 -11.23 13.49
C ARG A 29 -8.32 -11.05 13.57
N LEU A 30 -7.69 -10.65 12.47
CA LEU A 30 -6.24 -10.45 12.35
C LEU A 30 -5.94 -9.12 11.66
N PRO A 31 -6.30 -7.98 12.26
CA PRO A 31 -6.30 -6.71 11.56
C PRO A 31 -4.92 -6.31 11.04
N ARG A 32 -3.84 -6.59 11.78
CA ARG A 32 -2.45 -6.29 11.33
C ARG A 32 -2.06 -7.08 10.10
N LEU A 33 -2.33 -8.40 10.10
CA LEU A 33 -2.03 -9.26 8.96
C LEU A 33 -2.86 -8.85 7.74
N THR A 34 -4.13 -8.56 7.95
CA THR A 34 -5.03 -8.17 6.86
C THR A 34 -4.62 -6.83 6.22
N VAL A 35 -4.17 -5.84 6.99
CA VAL A 35 -3.61 -4.60 6.43
C VAL A 35 -2.43 -4.90 5.51
N VAL A 36 -1.49 -5.75 5.95
CA VAL A 36 -0.35 -6.15 5.11
C VAL A 36 -0.83 -6.88 3.85
N MET A 37 -1.75 -7.85 3.99
CA MET A 37 -2.31 -8.58 2.84
C MET A 37 -2.97 -7.64 1.81
N LEU A 38 -3.71 -6.64 2.25
CA LEU A 38 -4.33 -5.65 1.36
C LEU A 38 -3.30 -4.86 0.57
N GLN A 39 -2.22 -4.42 1.24
CA GLN A 39 -1.12 -3.71 0.57
C GLN A 39 -0.44 -4.62 -0.46
N VAL A 40 -0.19 -5.88 -0.10
CA VAL A 40 0.42 -6.88 -0.98
C VAL A 40 -0.44 -7.15 -2.21
N VAL A 41 -1.75 -7.39 -2.03
CA VAL A 41 -2.68 -7.66 -3.14
C VAL A 41 -2.74 -6.47 -4.10
N THR A 42 -2.84 -5.26 -3.57
CA THR A 42 -2.91 -4.04 -4.41
C THR A 42 -1.59 -3.77 -5.13
N CYS A 43 -0.44 -3.98 -4.50
CA CYS A 43 0.87 -3.90 -5.15
C CYS A 43 1.02 -4.98 -6.21
N SER A 44 0.63 -6.23 -5.92
CA SER A 44 0.69 -7.36 -6.85
C SER A 44 -0.13 -7.09 -8.12
N LEU A 45 -1.34 -6.52 -7.96
CA LEU A 45 -2.17 -6.10 -9.10
C LEU A 45 -1.44 -5.08 -10.00
N LEU A 46 -0.87 -4.03 -9.42
CA LEU A 46 -0.18 -2.98 -10.18
C LEU A 46 1.10 -3.52 -10.82
N THR A 47 1.86 -4.34 -10.10
CA THR A 47 3.07 -4.99 -10.64
C THR A 47 2.72 -5.90 -11.80
N ALA A 48 1.69 -6.77 -11.66
CA ALA A 48 1.28 -7.66 -12.74
C ALA A 48 0.79 -6.89 -13.97
N ALA A 49 0.01 -5.81 -13.79
CA ALA A 49 -0.44 -4.97 -14.90
C ALA A 49 0.74 -4.28 -15.62
N THR A 50 1.72 -3.77 -14.85
CA THR A 50 2.90 -3.11 -15.41
C THR A 50 3.79 -4.11 -16.16
N THR A 51 4.07 -5.26 -15.54
CA THR A 51 4.92 -6.28 -16.17
C THR A 51 4.26 -6.94 -17.38
N ALA A 52 2.92 -7.07 -17.39
CA ALA A 52 2.19 -7.50 -18.58
C ALA A 52 2.39 -6.52 -19.76
N GLY A 53 2.30 -5.21 -19.49
CA GLY A 53 2.56 -4.19 -20.52
C GLY A 53 4.00 -4.19 -21.00
N LEU A 54 4.98 -4.36 -20.10
CA LEU A 54 6.39 -4.47 -20.48
C LEU A 54 6.66 -5.75 -21.28
N ALA A 55 6.04 -6.87 -20.91
CA ALA A 55 6.17 -8.14 -21.66
C ALA A 55 5.58 -8.04 -23.08
N LEU A 56 4.53 -7.24 -23.27
CA LEU A 56 4.06 -6.88 -24.62
C LEU A 56 5.09 -6.00 -25.34
N GLY A 57 5.77 -5.10 -24.64
CA GLY A 57 6.83 -4.25 -25.21
C GLY A 57 8.01 -5.04 -25.77
N LEU A 58 8.29 -6.24 -25.26
CA LEU A 58 9.35 -7.09 -25.78
C LEU A 58 9.11 -7.53 -27.25
N THR A 59 7.87 -7.52 -27.73
CA THR A 59 7.57 -7.81 -29.15
C THR A 59 8.15 -6.77 -30.11
N LEU A 60 8.53 -5.58 -29.59
CA LEU A 60 9.22 -4.55 -30.39
C LEU A 60 10.68 -4.92 -30.69
N LEU A 61 11.31 -5.80 -29.90
CA LEU A 61 12.68 -6.23 -30.14
C LEU A 61 12.78 -6.88 -31.53
N ASP A 62 11.76 -7.64 -31.91
CA ASP A 62 11.68 -8.26 -33.26
C ASP A 62 11.67 -7.22 -34.38
N THR A 63 10.99 -6.10 -34.17
CA THR A 63 10.98 -5.00 -35.15
C THR A 63 12.31 -4.24 -35.22
N LEU A 64 13.02 -4.14 -34.09
CA LEU A 64 14.29 -3.43 -33.99
C LEU A 64 15.47 -4.29 -34.46
N SER A 65 15.35 -5.63 -34.42
CA SER A 65 16.36 -6.56 -34.87
C SER A 65 16.70 -6.36 -36.37
N HIS A 66 15.70 -5.99 -37.16
CA HIS A 66 15.94 -5.65 -38.58
C HIS A 66 16.84 -4.42 -38.82
N LEU A 67 17.13 -3.65 -37.75
CA LEU A 67 17.97 -2.46 -37.78
C LEU A 67 19.42 -2.73 -37.34
N ASP A 68 19.67 -3.83 -36.62
CA ASP A 68 20.98 -4.19 -36.08
C ASP A 68 21.18 -5.73 -36.15
N PRO A 69 22.20 -6.23 -36.89
CA PRO A 69 22.45 -7.67 -37.07
C PRO A 69 22.75 -8.43 -35.75
N GLU A 70 23.23 -7.73 -34.71
CA GLU A 70 23.50 -8.36 -33.42
C GLU A 70 22.21 -8.64 -32.64
N ILE A 71 21.22 -7.76 -32.78
CA ILE A 71 19.89 -7.92 -32.15
C ILE A 71 19.10 -9.02 -32.87
N ASP A 72 19.29 -9.18 -34.19
CA ASP A 72 18.64 -10.19 -35.03
C ASP A 72 18.93 -11.62 -34.54
N ARG A 73 20.18 -11.92 -34.17
CA ARG A 73 20.58 -13.22 -33.61
C ARG A 73 19.91 -13.54 -32.27
N CYS A 74 19.61 -12.52 -31.49
CA CYS A 74 18.89 -12.69 -30.23
C CYS A 74 17.38 -12.84 -30.44
N ALA A 75 16.81 -12.18 -31.43
CA ALA A 75 15.39 -12.21 -31.74
C ALA A 75 14.96 -13.56 -32.32
N ASP A 76 15.76 -14.15 -33.20
CA ASP A 76 15.48 -15.46 -33.82
C ASP A 76 15.39 -16.63 -32.83
N GLN A 77 15.95 -16.49 -31.62
CA GLN A 77 15.93 -17.51 -30.60
C GLN A 77 14.73 -17.35 -29.61
N LEU A 78 14.05 -16.23 -29.67
CA LEU A 78 12.83 -16.04 -28.88
C LEU A 78 11.63 -16.61 -29.66
N PRO A 79 10.74 -17.40 -29.05
CA PRO A 79 9.55 -17.94 -29.72
C PRO A 79 8.49 -16.81 -29.88
N ILE A 80 8.89 -15.71 -30.50
CA ILE A 80 8.08 -14.49 -30.70
C ILE A 80 7.75 -14.33 -32.19
N ASN A 81 7.97 -15.36 -33.01
CA ASN A 81 7.63 -15.34 -34.44
C ASN A 81 6.15 -15.08 -34.64
N ASP A 82 5.80 -13.80 -34.68
CA ASP A 82 4.49 -13.31 -35.05
C ASP A 82 4.66 -12.49 -36.34
N ASP A 83 4.56 -13.15 -37.50
CA ASP A 83 4.58 -12.52 -38.83
C ASP A 83 3.40 -11.54 -39.04
N SER A 84 2.61 -11.31 -37.97
CA SER A 84 1.48 -10.39 -38.01
C SER A 84 1.96 -8.95 -37.85
N SER A 85 1.49 -8.05 -38.72
CA SER A 85 1.66 -6.59 -38.60
C SER A 85 1.11 -6.00 -37.30
N VAL A 86 0.42 -6.80 -36.49
CA VAL A 86 -0.22 -6.41 -35.22
C VAL A 86 0.77 -6.44 -34.04
N GLY A 87 1.83 -7.27 -34.11
CA GLY A 87 2.82 -7.43 -33.03
C GLY A 87 3.46 -6.11 -32.59
N PRO A 88 4.00 -5.29 -33.49
CA PRO A 88 4.62 -3.99 -33.15
C PRO A 88 3.62 -3.01 -32.50
N PHE A 89 2.38 -2.95 -32.98
CA PHE A 89 1.35 -2.08 -32.40
C PHE A 89 1.02 -2.49 -30.96
N LEU A 90 0.88 -3.79 -30.70
CA LEU A 90 0.66 -4.32 -29.34
C LEU A 90 1.85 -4.02 -28.43
N GLY A 91 3.07 -4.11 -28.94
CA GLY A 91 4.28 -3.78 -28.20
C GLY A 91 4.34 -2.32 -27.79
N TRP A 92 4.13 -1.39 -28.72
CA TRP A 92 4.06 0.05 -28.40
C TRP A 92 2.93 0.36 -27.43
N PHE A 93 1.76 -0.22 -27.64
CA PHE A 93 0.63 -0.04 -26.74
C PHE A 93 0.96 -0.53 -25.32
N GLY A 94 1.57 -1.70 -25.18
CA GLY A 94 1.99 -2.27 -23.91
C GLY A 94 2.99 -1.38 -23.17
N LEU A 95 4.01 -0.90 -23.89
CA LEU A 95 5.06 -0.04 -23.33
C LEU A 95 4.50 1.31 -22.86
N ILE A 96 3.66 1.95 -23.67
CA ILE A 96 3.01 3.22 -23.35
C ILE A 96 2.08 3.03 -22.14
N ALA A 97 1.27 1.97 -22.13
CA ALA A 97 0.36 1.68 -21.03
C ALA A 97 1.09 1.43 -19.71
N ALA A 98 2.18 0.64 -19.73
CA ALA A 98 3.02 0.39 -18.57
C ALA A 98 3.69 1.68 -18.06
N GLY A 99 4.28 2.47 -18.95
CA GLY A 99 4.88 3.76 -18.63
C GLY A 99 3.87 4.75 -18.03
N ALA A 100 2.69 4.87 -18.65
CA ALA A 100 1.61 5.71 -18.16
C ALA A 100 1.12 5.27 -16.76
N LEU A 101 1.00 3.95 -16.52
CA LEU A 101 0.63 3.40 -15.21
C LEU A 101 1.68 3.73 -14.17
N LEU A 102 2.96 3.51 -14.45
CA LEU A 102 4.07 3.84 -13.53
C LEU A 102 4.11 5.33 -13.19
N LEU A 103 4.02 6.20 -14.18
CA LEU A 103 3.98 7.65 -13.97
C LEU A 103 2.77 8.05 -13.13
N ARG A 104 1.61 7.45 -13.38
CA ARG A 104 0.39 7.71 -12.61
C ARG A 104 0.51 7.23 -11.17
N VAL A 105 1.08 6.06 -10.91
CA VAL A 105 1.37 5.57 -9.56
C VAL A 105 2.31 6.54 -8.83
N ALA A 106 3.44 6.89 -9.45
CA ALA A 106 4.41 7.82 -8.89
C ALA A 106 3.76 9.19 -8.58
N PHE A 107 2.98 9.73 -9.50
CA PHE A 107 2.23 10.98 -9.30
C PHE A 107 1.23 10.87 -8.14
N CYS A 108 0.41 9.80 -8.08
CA CYS A 108 -0.58 9.63 -7.01
C CYS A 108 0.08 9.45 -5.63
N LEU A 109 1.20 8.73 -5.56
CA LEU A 109 1.98 8.59 -4.33
C LEU A 109 2.54 9.95 -3.90
N THR A 110 3.30 10.62 -4.76
CA THR A 110 3.91 11.91 -4.43
C THR A 110 2.87 12.97 -4.07
N ALA A 111 1.80 13.09 -4.85
CA ALA A 111 0.72 14.05 -4.59
C ALA A 111 0.00 13.77 -3.26
N THR A 112 -0.25 12.48 -2.93
CA THR A 112 -0.93 12.12 -1.68
C THR A 112 -0.05 12.40 -0.46
N PHE A 113 1.22 11.98 -0.49
CA PHE A 113 2.14 12.21 0.63
C PHE A 113 2.49 13.69 0.79
N TYR A 114 2.68 14.42 -0.31
CA TYR A 114 2.93 15.86 -0.28
C TYR A 114 1.74 16.64 0.27
N SER A 115 0.51 16.33 -0.18
CA SER A 115 -0.70 16.99 0.33
C SER A 115 -0.91 16.73 1.82
N ALA A 116 -0.71 15.47 2.28
CA ALA A 116 -0.79 15.11 3.68
C ALA A 116 0.27 15.84 4.52
N TRP A 117 1.51 15.93 4.02
CA TRP A 117 2.60 16.67 4.69
C TRP A 117 2.30 18.17 4.78
N ARG A 118 1.85 18.79 3.68
CA ARG A 118 1.49 20.22 3.64
C ARG A 118 0.36 20.56 4.60
N THR A 119 -0.73 19.75 4.59
CA THR A 119 -1.87 19.94 5.48
C THR A 119 -1.45 19.83 6.93
N ARG A 120 -0.65 18.81 7.26
CA ARG A 120 -0.12 18.62 8.62
C ARG A 120 0.75 19.80 9.08
N ARG A 121 1.64 20.32 8.22
CA ARG A 121 2.47 21.48 8.55
C ARG A 121 1.63 22.69 8.94
N LYS A 122 0.66 23.04 8.10
CA LYS A 122 -0.27 24.13 8.38
C LYS A 122 -1.01 23.92 9.71
N HIS A 123 -1.43 22.69 9.96
CA HIS A 123 -2.16 22.37 11.17
C HIS A 123 -1.29 22.51 12.44
N ILE A 124 -0.03 22.07 12.39
CA ILE A 124 0.93 22.25 13.49
C ILE A 124 1.22 23.74 13.74
N GLU A 125 1.33 24.56 12.69
CA GLU A 125 1.53 26.01 12.82
C GLU A 125 0.34 26.67 13.55
N ILE A 126 -0.88 26.30 13.22
CA ILE A 126 -2.09 26.76 13.91
C ILE A 126 -2.09 26.33 15.39
N LEU A 127 -1.79 25.05 15.63
CA LEU A 127 -1.78 24.52 16.99
C LEU A 127 -0.72 25.15 17.91
N ARG A 128 0.40 25.58 17.36
CA ARG A 128 1.44 26.31 18.14
C ARG A 128 0.94 27.63 18.70
N ILE A 129 -0.10 28.22 18.08
CA ILE A 129 -0.68 29.50 18.51
C ILE A 129 -1.86 29.24 19.44
N LEU A 130 -2.70 28.23 19.15
CA LEU A 130 -3.97 28.02 19.81
C LEU A 130 -3.93 26.98 20.94
N ALA A 131 -2.98 26.05 20.91
CA ALA A 131 -2.92 24.96 21.86
C ALA A 131 -1.89 25.20 22.97
N ARG A 132 -2.21 24.76 24.17
CA ARG A 132 -1.35 24.77 25.34
C ARG A 132 -0.67 23.40 25.49
N ALA A 133 0.62 23.36 25.79
CA ALA A 133 1.29 22.11 26.12
C ALA A 133 0.95 21.66 27.54
N ASP A 134 0.59 20.38 27.67
CA ASP A 134 0.47 19.67 28.93
C ASP A 134 1.64 18.68 29.02
N GLU A 135 2.64 19.04 29.83
CA GLU A 135 3.89 18.25 29.93
C GLU A 135 3.67 16.93 30.68
N GLU A 136 2.72 16.88 31.64
CA GLU A 136 2.42 15.68 32.43
C GLU A 136 1.81 14.58 31.55
N LEU A 137 0.85 14.93 30.71
CA LEU A 137 0.19 14.02 29.78
C LEU A 137 1.01 13.83 28.49
N GLY A 138 1.90 14.77 28.16
CA GLY A 138 2.65 14.79 26.90
C GLY A 138 1.77 15.05 25.69
N VAL A 139 0.81 15.97 25.82
CA VAL A 139 -0.19 16.31 24.80
C VAL A 139 -0.30 17.82 24.59
N LEU A 140 -0.93 18.22 23.49
CA LEU A 140 -1.40 19.59 23.29
C LEU A 140 -2.88 19.67 23.63
N VAL A 141 -3.24 20.64 24.49
CA VAL A 141 -4.63 20.93 24.88
C VAL A 141 -5.12 22.10 24.02
N LEU A 142 -6.16 21.83 23.25
CA LEU A 142 -6.84 22.83 22.43
C LEU A 142 -8.13 23.25 23.15
N ASP A 143 -8.32 24.55 23.33
CA ASP A 143 -9.57 25.05 23.91
C ASP A 143 -10.70 24.94 22.88
N HIS A 144 -11.66 24.03 23.16
CA HIS A 144 -12.79 23.73 22.29
C HIS A 144 -13.90 23.03 23.04
N ASP A 145 -15.16 23.42 22.75
CA ASP A 145 -16.37 22.96 23.44
C ASP A 145 -16.77 21.52 23.13
N GLU A 146 -16.41 21.02 21.92
CA GLU A 146 -16.67 19.64 21.54
C GLU A 146 -15.56 18.72 22.03
N PRO A 147 -15.90 17.56 22.66
CA PRO A 147 -14.90 16.62 23.12
C PRO A 147 -14.24 15.91 21.91
N GLY A 148 -12.92 15.98 21.84
CA GLY A 148 -12.14 15.37 20.75
C GLY A 148 -10.71 15.05 21.16
N CYS A 149 -10.17 14.00 20.57
CA CYS A 149 -8.77 13.64 20.68
C CYS A 149 -8.29 13.09 19.31
N TYR A 150 -7.09 13.46 18.92
CA TYR A 150 -6.46 12.98 17.68
C TYR A 150 -4.96 13.11 17.73
N CYS A 151 -4.26 12.36 16.91
CA CYS A 151 -2.81 12.47 16.79
C CYS A 151 -2.37 13.07 15.45
N LEU A 152 -1.27 13.80 15.53
CA LEU A 152 -0.55 14.34 14.36
C LEU A 152 0.78 13.60 14.22
N PRO A 153 0.96 12.85 13.12
CA PRO A 153 2.22 12.16 12.89
C PRO A 153 3.35 13.17 12.67
N GLY A 154 4.51 12.90 13.28
CA GLY A 154 5.67 13.77 13.20
C GLY A 154 6.90 13.15 13.84
N ARG A 155 7.96 13.95 14.00
CA ARG A 155 9.15 13.63 14.79
C ARG A 155 9.48 14.84 15.69
N PRO A 156 9.01 14.81 16.97
CA PRO A 156 8.12 13.82 17.58
C PRO A 156 6.69 13.89 17.04
N GLY A 157 5.91 12.77 17.17
CA GLY A 157 4.47 12.78 16.95
C GLY A 157 3.75 13.47 18.11
N THR A 158 2.65 14.13 17.83
CA THR A 158 1.94 14.97 18.79
C THR A 158 0.49 14.48 18.94
N ILE A 159 0.00 14.39 20.17
CA ILE A 159 -1.41 14.12 20.46
C ILE A 159 -2.07 15.45 20.85
N VAL A 160 -3.24 15.70 20.31
CA VAL A 160 -4.05 16.88 20.60
C VAL A 160 -5.34 16.41 21.25
N ILE A 161 -5.69 17.03 22.38
CA ILE A 161 -6.93 16.79 23.11
C ILE A 161 -7.65 18.10 23.35
N THR A 162 -8.99 18.11 23.32
CA THR A 162 -9.75 19.32 23.63
C THR A 162 -9.96 19.50 25.13
N SER A 163 -10.10 20.76 25.58
CA SER A 163 -10.44 21.10 26.98
C SER A 163 -11.72 20.40 27.44
N SER A 164 -12.73 20.34 26.57
CA SER A 164 -13.98 19.60 26.83
C SER A 164 -13.77 18.08 26.99
N ALA A 165 -12.87 17.45 26.20
CA ALA A 165 -12.56 16.04 26.39
C ALA A 165 -11.87 15.78 27.74
N LEU A 166 -10.91 16.64 28.13
CA LEU A 166 -10.25 16.52 29.44
C LEU A 166 -11.21 16.62 30.64
N THR A 167 -12.20 17.49 30.53
CA THR A 167 -13.18 17.67 31.61
C THR A 167 -14.23 16.57 31.68
N ARG A 168 -14.58 15.96 30.57
CA ARG A 168 -15.65 14.93 30.49
C ARG A 168 -15.15 13.50 30.66
N LEU A 169 -13.87 13.23 30.36
CA LEU A 169 -13.30 11.90 30.47
C LEU A 169 -12.79 11.63 31.89
N SER A 170 -13.16 10.48 32.45
CA SER A 170 -12.52 9.99 33.66
C SER A 170 -11.06 9.61 33.43
N PRO A 171 -10.20 9.50 34.45
CA PRO A 171 -8.80 9.13 34.28
C PRO A 171 -8.60 7.81 33.52
N SER A 172 -9.47 6.82 33.71
CA SER A 172 -9.40 5.54 33.01
C SER A 172 -9.79 5.67 31.52
N GLN A 173 -10.82 6.48 31.23
CA GLN A 173 -11.24 6.79 29.85
C GLN A 173 -10.18 7.59 29.11
N LEU A 174 -9.58 8.60 29.75
CA LEU A 174 -8.48 9.39 29.21
C LEU A 174 -7.29 8.50 28.90
N GLY A 175 -6.92 7.60 29.82
CA GLY A 175 -5.86 6.61 29.61
C GLY A 175 -6.11 5.73 28.36
N ALA A 176 -7.35 5.29 28.15
CA ALA A 176 -7.75 4.50 26.97
C ALA A 176 -7.63 5.31 25.68
N VAL A 177 -8.11 6.55 25.65
CA VAL A 177 -8.03 7.44 24.48
C VAL A 177 -6.58 7.76 24.12
N LEU A 178 -5.75 8.11 25.11
CA LEU A 178 -4.33 8.39 24.87
C LEU A 178 -3.57 7.14 24.41
N ALA A 179 -3.92 5.95 24.91
CA ALA A 179 -3.32 4.70 24.43
C ALA A 179 -3.70 4.42 22.97
N HIS A 180 -4.94 4.70 22.56
CA HIS A 180 -5.42 4.60 21.20
C HIS A 180 -4.62 5.52 20.25
N GLU A 181 -4.50 6.81 20.58
CA GLU A 181 -3.77 7.78 19.76
C GLU A 181 -2.25 7.47 19.70
N ARG A 182 -1.66 7.03 20.83
CA ARG A 182 -0.26 6.56 20.85
C ARG A 182 -0.06 5.34 19.96
N ALA A 183 -1.03 4.43 19.87
CA ALA A 183 -0.97 3.28 18.98
C ALA A 183 -0.96 3.70 17.50
N HIS A 184 -1.73 4.72 17.11
CA HIS A 184 -1.67 5.27 15.76
C HIS A 184 -0.29 5.84 15.42
N LEU A 185 0.35 6.56 16.35
CA LEU A 185 1.68 7.10 16.18
C LEU A 185 2.74 5.99 16.09
N ALA A 186 2.73 5.06 17.04
CA ALA A 186 3.67 3.95 17.11
C ALA A 186 3.57 3.00 15.90
N GLY A 187 2.34 2.67 15.48
CA GLY A 187 2.05 1.84 14.31
C GLY A 187 2.21 2.57 12.98
N ARG A 188 2.47 3.89 13.01
CA ARG A 188 2.57 4.73 11.80
C ARG A 188 1.38 4.52 10.85
N HIS A 189 0.18 4.35 11.38
CA HIS A 189 -1.03 4.00 10.63
C HIS A 189 -1.34 4.99 9.52
N HIS A 190 -0.93 6.25 9.66
CA HIS A 190 -1.06 7.29 8.63
C HIS A 190 -0.36 6.93 7.31
N PHE A 191 0.76 6.19 7.35
CA PHE A 191 1.44 5.74 6.13
C PHE A 191 0.63 4.66 5.41
N ALA A 192 0.12 3.67 6.15
CA ALA A 192 -0.70 2.59 5.57
C ALA A 192 -1.96 3.15 4.89
N VAL A 193 -2.64 4.09 5.57
CA VAL A 193 -3.83 4.76 5.02
C VAL A 193 -3.49 5.65 3.83
N ALA A 194 -2.43 6.46 3.90
CA ALA A 194 -2.01 7.32 2.80
C ALA A 194 -1.59 6.51 1.57
N PHE A 195 -0.89 5.39 1.78
CA PHE A 195 -0.50 4.48 0.71
C PHE A 195 -1.74 3.86 0.03
N ALA A 196 -2.65 3.25 0.80
CA ALA A 196 -3.88 2.67 0.26
C ALA A 196 -4.69 3.70 -0.54
N ARG A 197 -4.79 4.94 -0.03
CA ARG A 197 -5.43 6.06 -0.72
C ARG A 197 -4.74 6.43 -2.04
N ALA A 198 -3.40 6.49 -2.05
CA ALA A 198 -2.64 6.80 -3.25
C ALA A 198 -2.86 5.73 -4.33
N ILE A 199 -2.83 4.46 -3.94
CA ILE A 199 -3.08 3.33 -4.84
C ILE A 199 -4.52 3.38 -5.39
N HIS A 200 -5.52 3.63 -4.55
CA HIS A 200 -6.91 3.80 -5.03
C HIS A 200 -7.03 4.96 -6.02
N ARG A 201 -6.37 6.09 -5.79
CA ARG A 201 -6.35 7.24 -6.72
C ARG A 201 -5.72 6.92 -8.07
N THR A 202 -4.85 5.93 -8.15
CA THR A 202 -4.26 5.48 -9.41
C THR A 202 -5.32 4.94 -10.37
N ALA A 203 -6.24 4.12 -9.87
CA ALA A 203 -7.33 3.56 -10.68
C ALA A 203 -8.65 3.51 -9.88
N PRO A 204 -9.34 4.65 -9.72
CA PRO A 204 -10.50 4.78 -8.81
C PRO A 204 -11.71 3.96 -9.24
N ARG A 205 -11.76 3.51 -10.51
CA ARG A 205 -12.83 2.63 -11.02
C ARG A 205 -12.64 1.17 -10.62
N ILE A 206 -11.45 0.77 -10.19
CA ILE A 206 -11.18 -0.60 -9.73
C ILE A 206 -11.71 -0.77 -8.31
N ARG A 207 -12.83 -1.46 -8.17
CA ARG A 207 -13.54 -1.67 -6.89
C ARG A 207 -12.64 -2.27 -5.80
N LEU A 208 -11.73 -3.18 -6.17
CA LEU A 208 -10.78 -3.79 -5.24
C LEU A 208 -9.94 -2.73 -4.50
N LEU A 209 -9.45 -1.71 -5.22
CA LEU A 209 -8.59 -0.67 -4.66
C LEU A 209 -9.36 0.24 -3.68
N GLY A 210 -10.63 0.56 -3.99
CA GLY A 210 -11.49 1.32 -3.11
C GLY A 210 -11.81 0.57 -1.81
N LEU A 211 -12.19 -0.71 -1.92
CA LEU A 211 -12.43 -1.57 -0.77
C LEU A 211 -11.16 -1.75 0.09
N ALA A 212 -9.99 -1.88 -0.54
CA ALA A 212 -8.72 -1.99 0.18
C ALA A 212 -8.38 -0.71 0.97
N GLU A 213 -8.66 0.49 0.42
CA GLU A 213 -8.50 1.75 1.15
C GLU A 213 -9.46 1.82 2.35
N GLU A 214 -10.74 1.55 2.14
CA GLU A 214 -11.77 1.60 3.17
C GLU A 214 -11.48 0.61 4.30
N GLU A 215 -11.14 -0.62 3.94
CA GLU A 215 -10.83 -1.66 4.91
C GLU A 215 -9.52 -1.39 5.65
N THR A 216 -8.49 -0.85 4.99
CA THR A 216 -7.26 -0.41 5.67
C THR A 216 -7.56 0.63 6.75
N ARG A 217 -8.42 1.63 6.45
CA ARG A 217 -8.85 2.65 7.44
C ARG A 217 -9.56 2.01 8.63
N ARG A 218 -10.46 1.08 8.36
CA ARG A 218 -11.22 0.38 9.42
C ARG A 218 -10.31 -0.46 10.31
N LEU A 219 -9.38 -1.20 9.71
CA LEU A 219 -8.49 -2.11 10.43
C LEU A 219 -7.46 -1.39 11.30
N VAL A 220 -6.96 -0.23 10.88
CA VAL A 220 -6.02 0.55 11.72
C VAL A 220 -6.71 1.10 12.97
N GLU A 221 -8.02 1.41 12.92
CA GLU A 221 -8.80 1.74 14.11
C GLU A 221 -8.90 0.54 15.06
N PHE A 222 -9.14 -0.66 14.51
CA PHE A 222 -9.19 -1.88 15.33
C PHE A 222 -7.84 -2.21 15.99
N ILE A 223 -6.72 -1.97 15.29
CA ILE A 223 -5.38 -2.14 15.87
C ILE A 223 -5.16 -1.16 17.03
N ALA A 224 -5.62 0.08 16.89
CA ALA A 224 -5.51 1.09 17.93
C ALA A 224 -6.44 0.78 19.12
N ASP A 225 -7.66 0.28 18.85
CA ASP A 225 -8.59 -0.18 19.90
C ASP A 225 -8.02 -1.35 20.71
N ASP A 226 -7.40 -2.34 20.03
CA ASP A 226 -6.76 -3.47 20.73
C ASP A 226 -5.62 -3.01 21.66
N ALA A 227 -4.87 -1.97 21.27
CA ALA A 227 -3.83 -1.39 22.12
C ALA A 227 -4.43 -0.63 23.32
N ALA A 228 -5.52 0.11 23.11
CA ALA A 228 -6.24 0.81 24.17
C ALA A 228 -6.84 -0.15 25.20
N VAL A 229 -7.47 -1.24 24.73
CA VAL A 229 -8.03 -2.29 25.59
C VAL A 229 -6.96 -2.95 26.46
N LYS A 230 -5.80 -3.27 25.87
CA LYS A 230 -4.67 -3.84 26.63
C LYS A 230 -4.17 -2.93 27.75
N ARG A 231 -4.30 -1.61 27.59
CA ARG A 231 -3.81 -0.62 28.56
C ARG A 231 -4.84 -0.31 29.65
N SER A 232 -6.12 -0.16 29.27
CA SER A 232 -7.15 0.45 30.12
C SER A 232 -8.41 -0.42 30.26
N GLY A 233 -8.48 -1.54 29.56
CA GLY A 233 -9.65 -2.44 29.56
C GLY A 233 -10.76 -2.01 28.60
N THR A 234 -11.62 -2.97 28.26
CA THR A 234 -12.72 -2.78 27.28
C THR A 234 -13.73 -1.75 27.75
N ALA A 235 -14.13 -1.80 29.03
CA ALA A 235 -15.15 -0.90 29.57
C ALA A 235 -14.72 0.58 29.50
N ALA A 236 -13.44 0.87 29.80
CA ALA A 236 -12.90 2.22 29.73
C ALA A 236 -12.92 2.75 28.28
N LEU A 237 -12.54 1.93 27.31
CA LEU A 237 -12.56 2.34 25.90
C LEU A 237 -13.98 2.55 25.39
N VAL A 238 -14.90 1.61 25.67
CA VAL A 238 -16.31 1.70 25.22
C VAL A 238 -16.98 2.96 25.79
N SER A 239 -16.79 3.22 27.09
CA SER A 239 -17.35 4.42 27.75
C SER A 239 -16.69 5.70 27.22
N ALA A 240 -15.39 5.70 26.94
CA ALA A 240 -14.72 6.84 26.30
C ALA A 240 -15.26 7.13 24.89
N LEU A 241 -15.48 6.10 24.09
CA LEU A 241 -16.08 6.23 22.75
C LEU A 241 -17.49 6.83 22.83
N ALA A 242 -18.28 6.48 23.85
CA ALA A 242 -19.60 7.06 24.06
C ALA A 242 -19.52 8.56 24.38
N VAL A 243 -18.58 8.97 25.25
CA VAL A 243 -18.36 10.39 25.60
C VAL A 243 -17.90 11.21 24.38
N LEU A 244 -16.92 10.69 23.62
CA LEU A 244 -16.41 11.34 22.42
C LEU A 244 -17.42 11.30 21.27
N GLY A 245 -18.21 10.22 21.14
CA GLY A 245 -19.23 10.05 20.12
C GLY A 245 -20.47 10.92 20.36
N ALA A 246 -20.82 11.22 21.60
CA ALA A 246 -21.93 12.10 21.92
C ALA A 246 -21.69 13.57 21.49
N GLY A 247 -20.42 13.97 21.29
CA GLY A 247 -20.02 15.26 20.72
C GLY A 247 -19.73 15.25 19.23
N ALA A 248 -19.78 14.08 18.58
CA ALA A 248 -19.37 13.88 17.20
C ALA A 248 -20.42 14.35 16.17
N GLY A 249 -20.98 15.54 16.37
CA GLY A 249 -21.64 16.27 15.29
C GLY A 249 -20.65 16.73 14.23
N SER A 250 -19.42 17.05 14.60
CA SER A 250 -18.37 17.50 13.68
C SER A 250 -17.01 17.38 14.36
N ALA A 251 -16.10 16.57 13.83
CA ALA A 251 -14.68 16.81 14.11
C ALA A 251 -14.40 18.28 13.75
N PRO A 252 -13.63 19.04 14.56
CA PRO A 252 -13.32 20.43 14.24
C PRO A 252 -12.93 20.57 12.77
N GLY A 253 -13.53 21.52 12.03
CA GLY A 253 -13.42 21.61 10.56
C GLY A 253 -11.98 21.62 10.01
N PHE A 254 -11.01 21.93 10.88
CA PHE A 254 -9.58 21.84 10.60
C PHE A 254 -9.00 20.40 10.74
N ALA A 255 -9.64 19.51 11.50
CA ALA A 255 -9.25 18.08 11.57
C ALA A 255 -9.72 17.30 10.34
N LEU A 256 -10.74 17.78 9.64
CA LEU A 256 -11.30 17.20 8.42
C LEU A 256 -10.27 17.10 7.26
N GLY A 257 -9.30 18.01 7.22
CA GLY A 257 -8.25 18.00 6.18
C GLY A 257 -7.22 16.88 6.28
N ILE A 258 -7.17 16.12 7.40
CA ILE A 258 -6.13 15.10 7.66
C ILE A 258 -6.63 13.69 7.36
N GLY A 259 -7.81 13.54 6.76
CA GLY A 259 -8.37 12.22 6.40
C GLY A 259 -9.10 11.50 7.56
N ILE A 260 -9.46 12.23 8.61
CA ILE A 260 -10.25 11.75 9.76
C ILE A 260 -11.75 11.57 9.38
N ASP A 261 -12.12 11.98 8.18
CA ASP A 261 -13.48 12.18 7.68
C ASP A 261 -14.38 10.92 7.60
N ARG A 262 -13.83 9.72 7.85
CA ARG A 262 -14.60 8.47 7.82
C ARG A 262 -14.04 7.45 8.80
N ARG A 263 -14.09 7.78 10.10
CA ARG A 263 -13.88 6.74 11.13
C ARG A 263 -15.02 5.73 11.03
N PRO A 264 -14.76 4.42 11.20
CA PRO A 264 -15.82 3.43 11.32
C PRO A 264 -16.80 3.86 12.41
N ALA A 265 -18.09 3.64 12.18
CA ALA A 265 -19.11 3.98 13.16
C ALA A 265 -18.74 3.39 14.53
N ALA A 266 -18.89 4.15 15.60
CA ALA A 266 -18.56 3.71 16.96
C ALA A 266 -19.23 2.36 17.29
N SER A 267 -20.43 2.11 16.75
CA SER A 267 -21.15 0.86 16.89
C SER A 267 -20.37 -0.36 16.39
N SER A 268 -19.72 -0.29 15.22
CA SER A 268 -18.94 -1.41 14.68
C SER A 268 -17.68 -1.67 15.49
N ARG A 269 -17.05 -0.64 16.05
CA ARG A 269 -15.88 -0.75 16.93
C ARG A 269 -16.28 -1.43 18.25
N VAL A 270 -17.40 -0.98 18.86
CA VAL A 270 -17.91 -1.55 20.11
C VAL A 270 -18.30 -3.02 19.93
N THR A 271 -19.03 -3.37 18.85
CA THR A 271 -19.45 -4.76 18.60
C THR A 271 -18.25 -5.71 18.50
N ARG A 272 -17.14 -5.26 17.89
CA ARG A 272 -15.91 -6.06 17.78
C ARG A 272 -15.21 -6.30 19.12
N LEU A 273 -15.31 -5.38 20.06
CA LEU A 273 -14.63 -5.49 21.37
C LEU A 273 -15.21 -6.57 22.28
N TYR A 274 -16.38 -7.12 21.95
CA TYR A 274 -16.93 -8.27 22.66
C TYR A 274 -16.30 -9.58 22.13
N PRO A 275 -16.17 -10.61 23.00
CA PRO A 275 -15.40 -11.82 22.69
C PRO A 275 -15.86 -12.49 21.39
N GLN A 276 -14.99 -12.54 20.40
CA GLN A 276 -15.17 -13.31 19.18
C GLN A 276 -14.26 -14.56 19.25
N ARG A 277 -14.75 -15.69 18.69
CA ARG A 277 -13.97 -16.93 18.61
C ARG A 277 -12.60 -16.67 17.95
N GLU A 278 -11.52 -17.01 18.66
CA GLU A 278 -10.17 -16.87 18.13
C GLU A 278 -9.93 -17.75 16.90
N LEU A 279 -9.25 -17.20 15.89
CA LEU A 279 -8.73 -18.01 14.78
C LEU A 279 -7.54 -18.83 15.28
N GLY A 280 -7.60 -20.14 15.10
CA GLY A 280 -6.46 -21.00 15.40
C GLY A 280 -5.22 -20.66 14.54
N ARG A 281 -4.04 -21.12 15.00
CA ARG A 281 -2.74 -20.96 14.31
C ARG A 281 -2.76 -21.30 12.81
N ARG A 282 -3.64 -22.20 12.39
CA ARG A 282 -3.82 -22.59 10.97
C ARG A 282 -4.32 -21.42 10.09
N GLY A 283 -5.24 -20.59 10.59
CA GLY A 283 -5.72 -19.43 9.84
C GLY A 283 -4.64 -18.37 9.61
N LEU A 284 -3.77 -18.16 10.61
CA LEU A 284 -2.59 -17.28 10.51
C LEU A 284 -1.60 -17.78 9.45
N ALA A 285 -1.28 -19.08 9.48
CA ALA A 285 -0.33 -19.67 8.53
C ALA A 285 -0.85 -19.63 7.09
N LEU A 286 -2.12 -19.94 6.87
CA LEU A 286 -2.75 -19.86 5.54
C LEU A 286 -2.79 -18.42 5.00
N GLY A 287 -3.07 -17.43 5.85
CA GLY A 287 -3.05 -16.03 5.45
C GLY A 287 -1.65 -15.55 5.08
N ALA A 288 -0.63 -15.89 5.87
CA ALA A 288 0.76 -15.54 5.59
C ALA A 288 1.27 -16.21 4.30
N LEU A 289 0.96 -17.49 4.10
CA LEU A 289 1.32 -18.24 2.90
C LEU A 289 0.63 -17.65 1.65
N GLY A 290 -0.67 -17.35 1.75
CA GLY A 290 -1.40 -16.70 0.66
C GLY A 290 -0.81 -15.33 0.27
N SER A 291 -0.42 -14.52 1.26
CA SER A 291 0.25 -13.23 1.01
C SER A 291 1.59 -13.41 0.32
N LEU A 292 2.40 -14.39 0.76
CA LEU A 292 3.69 -14.69 0.17
C LEU A 292 3.54 -15.11 -1.29
N LEU A 293 2.61 -16.00 -1.59
CA LEU A 293 2.33 -16.45 -2.97
C LEU A 293 1.89 -15.31 -3.88
N LEU A 294 1.07 -14.39 -3.37
CA LEU A 294 0.61 -13.22 -4.13
C LEU A 294 1.73 -12.23 -4.49
N ILE A 295 2.82 -12.18 -3.70
CA ILE A 295 4.01 -11.39 -4.05
C ILE A 295 4.91 -12.18 -4.99
N VAL A 296 5.17 -13.44 -4.66
CA VAL A 296 6.20 -14.24 -5.32
C VAL A 296 5.82 -14.57 -6.76
N ILE A 297 4.53 -14.87 -7.02
CA ILE A 297 4.09 -15.26 -8.36
C ILE A 297 4.37 -14.18 -9.43
N PRO A 298 3.93 -12.91 -9.32
CA PRO A 298 4.20 -11.92 -10.35
C PRO A 298 5.69 -11.55 -10.45
N VAL A 299 6.43 -11.59 -9.35
CA VAL A 299 7.88 -11.32 -9.35
C VAL A 299 8.64 -12.45 -10.07
N LEU A 300 8.30 -13.72 -9.77
CA LEU A 300 8.91 -14.85 -10.46
C LEU A 300 8.58 -14.87 -11.95
N LEU A 301 7.32 -14.61 -12.32
CA LEU A 301 6.92 -14.56 -13.72
C LEU A 301 7.65 -13.42 -14.47
N ALA A 302 7.81 -12.26 -13.83
CA ALA A 302 8.59 -11.15 -14.39
C ALA A 302 10.07 -11.52 -14.51
N ALA A 303 10.67 -12.14 -13.49
CA ALA A 303 12.07 -12.57 -13.51
C ALA A 303 12.32 -13.63 -14.59
N ILE A 304 11.44 -14.64 -14.71
CA ILE A 304 11.53 -15.67 -15.75
C ILE A 304 11.49 -15.02 -17.14
N SER A 305 10.60 -14.03 -17.36
CA SER A 305 10.51 -13.34 -18.64
C SER A 305 11.79 -12.59 -18.98
N VAL A 306 12.42 -11.90 -18.01
CA VAL A 306 13.69 -11.19 -18.20
C VAL A 306 14.84 -12.18 -18.42
N VAL A 307 14.92 -13.24 -17.62
CA VAL A 307 15.96 -14.27 -17.72
C VAL A 307 15.91 -14.99 -19.07
N SER A 308 14.71 -15.27 -19.59
CA SER A 308 14.53 -15.89 -20.91
C SER A 308 15.07 -15.00 -22.04
N VAL A 309 14.93 -13.69 -21.90
CA VAL A 309 15.49 -12.72 -22.87
C VAL A 309 17.01 -12.67 -22.78
N VAL A 310 17.56 -12.61 -21.57
CA VAL A 310 19.02 -12.47 -21.35
C VAL A 310 19.79 -13.73 -21.70
N HIS A 311 19.26 -14.93 -21.40
CA HIS A 311 19.92 -16.21 -21.65
C HIS A 311 19.64 -16.76 -23.07
N GLY A 312 18.72 -16.18 -23.81
CA GLY A 312 18.45 -16.52 -25.19
C GLY A 312 19.53 -16.01 -26.18
N CYS A 313 20.40 -15.08 -25.73
CA CYS A 313 21.54 -14.63 -26.55
C CYS A 313 22.72 -15.60 -26.35
N PRO A 314 23.14 -16.40 -27.38
CA PRO A 314 24.33 -17.22 -27.25
C PRO A 314 25.57 -16.31 -27.14
N PRO A 315 26.63 -16.75 -26.41
CA PRO A 315 27.89 -16.05 -26.42
C PRO A 315 28.42 -16.03 -27.87
N ASP A 316 28.95 -14.89 -28.27
CA ASP A 316 29.49 -14.66 -29.62
C ASP A 316 30.55 -15.75 -29.95
N PRO A 317 30.30 -16.68 -30.90
CA PRO A 317 31.27 -17.73 -31.22
C PRO A 317 32.52 -17.17 -31.89
N ASP A 318 32.49 -15.90 -32.36
CA ASP A 318 33.60 -15.26 -33.06
C ASP A 318 34.39 -14.28 -32.17
N GLY A 319 33.95 -14.07 -30.90
CA GLY A 319 34.63 -13.20 -29.93
C GLY A 319 36.02 -13.68 -29.51
N ASP A 320 36.32 -14.98 -29.64
CA ASP A 320 37.63 -15.57 -29.35
C ASP A 320 38.60 -15.52 -30.53
N ALA A 321 38.18 -15.04 -31.72
CA ALA A 321 39.02 -15.00 -32.94
C ALA A 321 39.90 -13.72 -33.06
N LEU A 322 39.82 -12.77 -32.11
CA LEU A 322 40.85 -11.74 -31.98
C LEU A 322 42.03 -12.29 -31.18
N GLY A 323 42.70 -13.25 -31.83
CA GLY A 323 43.95 -13.85 -31.41
C GLY A 323 45.01 -12.78 -31.13
N LEU A 324 45.25 -12.51 -29.88
CA LEU A 324 46.52 -12.02 -29.42
C LEU A 324 47.56 -13.14 -29.63
N SER A 325 48.07 -13.21 -30.84
CA SER A 325 49.31 -13.93 -31.09
C SER A 325 50.46 -13.20 -30.36
N VAL A 326 50.69 -13.61 -29.11
CA VAL A 326 51.93 -13.27 -28.40
C VAL A 326 53.05 -13.97 -29.14
N SER A 327 53.70 -13.26 -30.07
CA SER A 327 54.96 -13.67 -30.68
C SER A 327 56.00 -13.84 -29.58
N ALA A 328 56.36 -15.10 -29.31
CA ALA A 328 57.47 -15.46 -28.45
C ALA A 328 58.76 -14.87 -29.10
N VAL A 329 59.27 -13.78 -28.51
CA VAL A 329 60.62 -13.29 -28.83
C VAL A 329 61.60 -14.22 -28.15
N SER A 330 62.21 -15.10 -28.97
CA SER A 330 63.36 -15.90 -28.61
C SER A 330 64.60 -14.97 -28.51
N ILE A 331 65.11 -14.78 -27.30
CA ILE A 331 66.43 -14.16 -27.06
C ILE A 331 67.46 -15.28 -27.07
N ARG A 332 68.36 -15.19 -28.05
CA ARG A 332 69.70 -15.81 -27.99
C ARG A 332 70.68 -14.85 -27.35
#